data_6253c563c111d69563cb1954b02c2cf9
#
_entry.id   6253c563c111d69563cb1954b02c2cf9
#
_cell.length_a   1.000
_cell.length_b   1.000
_cell.length_c   1.000
_cell.angle_alpha   90.00
_cell.angle_beta   90.00
_cell.angle_gamma   90.00
#
_symmetry.space_group_name_H-M   'P 1'
#
loop_
_entity.id
_entity.type
_entity.pdbx_description
1 polymer ?
#
loop_
_entity_poly.entity_id
_entity_poly.type
_entity_poly.pdbx_seq_one_letter_code
_entity_poly.pdbx_strand_id
1 'polypeptide(L)'
;MTGSVTSPHFASDMLDDIKKTLWATADKLRSNMDAAEYKHLVLGLIFVKYVSDTFAARRAELTRRFADPADDYYLDDTSLLAGELEDRDYYTEANVFWVPEAARWEALRAAAKQPDIGKRIDDALSL
;
A
#
# COMPACT_ATOMS: atom_id res chain seq x y z
N MET A 1 11.51 -21.37 3.47
CA MET A 1 10.67 -21.12 4.63
C MET A 1 9.68 -20.03 4.33
N THR A 2 8.49 -20.36 4.35
CA THR A 2 7.46 -19.45 3.86
C THR A 2 6.58 -18.86 4.95
N GLY A 3 6.82 -19.24 6.20
CA GLY A 3 5.95 -18.85 7.29
C GLY A 3 6.09 -17.42 7.78
N SER A 4 7.07 -16.66 7.26
CA SER A 4 7.35 -15.33 7.77
C SER A 4 6.18 -14.36 7.62
N VAL A 5 5.37 -14.52 6.58
CA VAL A 5 4.25 -13.62 6.30
C VAL A 5 3.14 -13.77 7.34
N THR A 6 3.04 -14.95 7.92
CA THR A 6 2.02 -15.25 8.92
C THR A 6 2.55 -15.23 10.34
N SER A 7 3.82 -14.84 10.53
CA SER A 7 4.41 -14.83 11.86
C SER A 7 3.79 -13.72 12.73
N PRO A 8 3.68 -13.94 14.05
CA PRO A 8 3.21 -12.92 14.97
C PRO A 8 4.05 -11.64 14.94
N HIS A 9 5.35 -11.79 14.71
CA HIS A 9 6.25 -10.64 14.61
C HIS A 9 5.91 -9.74 13.42
N PHE A 10 5.58 -10.34 12.28
CA PHE A 10 5.20 -9.57 11.10
C PHE A 10 3.96 -8.70 11.38
N ALA A 11 2.93 -9.28 11.97
CA ALA A 11 1.70 -8.56 12.28
C ALA A 11 1.94 -7.46 13.32
N SER A 12 2.74 -7.75 14.34
CA SER A 12 3.07 -6.78 15.38
C SER A 12 3.88 -5.60 14.83
N ASP A 13 4.88 -5.89 14.00
CA ASP A 13 5.72 -4.86 13.39
C ASP A 13 4.90 -3.98 12.44
N MET A 14 3.99 -4.59 11.69
CA MET A 14 3.11 -3.85 10.79
C MET A 14 2.20 -2.91 11.57
N LEU A 15 1.61 -3.38 12.68
CA LEU A 15 0.76 -2.55 13.52
C LEU A 15 1.52 -1.38 14.14
N ASP A 16 2.75 -1.63 14.59
CA ASP A 16 3.58 -0.57 15.16
C ASP A 16 3.94 0.48 14.13
N ASP A 17 4.28 0.04 12.91
CA ASP A 17 4.58 0.96 11.82
C ASP A 17 3.36 1.80 11.45
N ILE A 18 2.19 1.16 11.36
CA ILE A 18 0.93 1.87 11.11
C ILE A 18 0.69 2.93 12.17
N LYS A 19 0.81 2.56 13.45
CA LYS A 19 0.60 3.50 14.55
C LYS A 19 1.51 4.71 14.46
N LYS A 20 2.80 4.48 14.30
CA LYS A 20 3.78 5.57 14.22
C LYS A 20 3.51 6.51 13.06
N THR A 21 3.29 5.94 11.88
CA THR A 21 3.10 6.72 10.67
C THR A 21 1.77 7.46 10.70
N LEU A 22 0.71 6.78 11.14
CA LEU A 22 -0.63 7.39 11.23
C LEU A 22 -0.65 8.56 12.21
N TRP A 23 -0.08 8.37 13.40
CA TRP A 23 -0.07 9.44 14.39
C TRP A 23 0.72 10.64 13.91
N ALA A 24 1.87 10.42 13.28
CA ALA A 24 2.67 11.50 12.76
C ALA A 24 1.93 12.26 11.64
N THR A 25 1.22 11.55 10.77
CA THR A 25 0.45 12.16 9.69
C THR A 25 -0.80 12.87 10.23
N ALA A 26 -1.52 12.21 11.12
CA ALA A 26 -2.75 12.73 11.70
C ALA A 26 -2.50 13.99 12.52
N ASP A 27 -1.40 14.04 13.29
CA ASP A 27 -1.05 15.22 14.08
C ASP A 27 -0.87 16.47 13.20
N LYS A 28 -0.32 16.31 12.02
CA LYS A 28 -0.14 17.43 11.09
C LYS A 28 -1.46 17.95 10.53
N LEU A 29 -2.47 17.09 10.44
CA LEU A 29 -3.77 17.44 9.87
C LEU A 29 -4.76 17.88 10.93
N ARG A 30 -4.50 17.55 12.19
CA ARG A 30 -5.41 17.73 13.30
C ARG A 30 -5.82 19.18 13.54
N SER A 31 -4.91 20.12 13.35
CA SER A 31 -5.14 21.52 13.68
C SER A 31 -6.23 22.20 12.86
N ASN A 32 -6.56 21.63 11.69
CA ASN A 32 -7.50 22.23 10.75
C ASN A 32 -8.79 21.40 10.57
N MET A 33 -9.03 20.46 11.48
CA MET A 33 -10.15 19.53 11.34
C MET A 33 -10.98 19.46 12.62
N ASP A 34 -12.29 19.24 12.46
CA ASP A 34 -13.11 18.90 13.62
C ASP A 34 -12.93 17.43 13.99
N ALA A 35 -13.50 17.04 15.14
CA ALA A 35 -13.30 15.69 15.68
C ALA A 35 -13.85 14.59 14.76
N ALA A 36 -14.97 14.83 14.10
CA ALA A 36 -15.57 13.84 13.21
C ALA A 36 -14.73 13.64 11.95
N GLU A 37 -14.26 14.72 11.37
CA GLU A 37 -13.38 14.66 10.19
C GLU A 37 -12.08 13.94 10.52
N TYR A 38 -11.52 14.22 11.70
CA TYR A 38 -10.29 13.59 12.15
C TYR A 38 -10.47 12.07 12.28
N LYS A 39 -11.58 11.62 12.86
CA LYS A 39 -11.88 10.19 12.97
C LYS A 39 -11.97 9.52 11.60
N HIS A 40 -12.68 10.13 10.68
CA HIS A 40 -12.82 9.61 9.32
C HIS A 40 -11.47 9.53 8.62
N LEU A 41 -10.64 10.55 8.81
CA LEU A 41 -9.30 10.57 8.23
C LEU A 41 -8.45 9.42 8.76
N VAL A 42 -8.47 9.19 10.08
CA VAL A 42 -7.68 8.12 10.69
C VAL A 42 -8.13 6.75 10.17
N LEU A 43 -9.45 6.52 10.11
CA LEU A 43 -9.98 5.26 9.57
C LEU A 43 -9.59 5.08 8.10
N GLY A 44 -9.67 6.16 7.31
CA GLY A 44 -9.27 6.13 5.92
C GLY A 44 -7.79 5.80 5.75
N LEU A 45 -6.94 6.38 6.58
CA LEU A 45 -5.50 6.11 6.55
C LEU A 45 -5.19 4.66 6.90
N ILE A 46 -5.87 4.10 7.90
CA ILE A 46 -5.72 2.69 8.25
C ILE A 46 -6.09 1.80 7.07
N PHE A 47 -7.20 2.09 6.42
CA PHE A 47 -7.66 1.33 5.26
C PHE A 47 -6.65 1.42 4.11
N VAL A 48 -6.21 2.63 3.78
CA VAL A 48 -5.24 2.85 2.70
C VAL A 48 -3.93 2.12 3.01
N LYS A 49 -3.47 2.19 4.25
CA LYS A 49 -2.24 1.49 4.64
C LYS A 49 -2.38 -0.01 4.46
N TYR A 50 -3.49 -0.59 4.91
CA TYR A 50 -3.74 -2.02 4.77
C TYR A 50 -3.76 -2.44 3.30
N VAL A 51 -4.52 -1.73 2.48
CA VAL A 51 -4.65 -2.05 1.05
C VAL A 51 -3.31 -1.88 0.33
N SER A 52 -2.58 -0.81 0.64
CA SER A 52 -1.26 -0.59 0.04
C SER A 52 -0.26 -1.66 0.42
N ASP A 53 -0.29 -2.12 1.67
CA ASP A 53 0.64 -3.17 2.12
C ASP A 53 0.34 -4.51 1.45
N THR A 54 -0.94 -4.88 1.31
CA THR A 54 -1.29 -6.12 0.61
C THR A 54 -0.91 -6.05 -0.86
N PHE A 55 -1.11 -4.90 -1.49
CA PHE A 55 -0.70 -4.67 -2.86
C PHE A 55 0.81 -4.80 -3.02
N ALA A 56 1.58 -4.16 -2.14
CA ALA A 56 3.04 -4.20 -2.18
C ALA A 56 3.57 -5.62 -1.98
N ALA A 57 2.94 -6.39 -1.10
CA ALA A 57 3.33 -7.78 -0.86
C ALA A 57 3.09 -8.63 -2.11
N ARG A 58 1.95 -8.46 -2.78
CA ARG A 58 1.68 -9.17 -4.03
C ARG A 58 2.65 -8.76 -5.14
N ARG A 59 2.95 -7.47 -5.23
CA ARG A 59 3.91 -6.96 -6.20
C ARG A 59 5.31 -7.57 -5.99
N ALA A 60 5.75 -7.68 -4.75
CA ALA A 60 7.01 -8.32 -4.42
C ALA A 60 7.01 -9.81 -4.79
N GLU A 61 5.91 -10.50 -4.53
CA GLU A 61 5.73 -11.89 -4.91
C GLU A 61 5.81 -12.07 -6.42
N LEU A 62 5.12 -11.23 -7.17
CA LEU A 62 5.15 -11.26 -8.63
C LEU A 62 6.56 -11.03 -9.17
N THR A 63 7.27 -10.08 -8.59
CA THR A 63 8.65 -9.80 -9.00
C THR A 63 9.53 -11.03 -8.84
N ARG A 64 9.37 -11.76 -7.75
CA ARG A 64 10.11 -13.01 -7.53
C ARG A 64 9.71 -14.08 -8.54
N ARG A 65 8.40 -14.23 -8.79
CA ARG A 65 7.89 -15.25 -9.71
C ARG A 65 8.31 -14.98 -11.14
N PHE A 66 8.28 -13.74 -11.56
CA PHE A 66 8.71 -13.37 -12.92
C PHE A 66 10.20 -13.62 -13.14
N ALA A 67 10.99 -13.64 -12.09
CA ALA A 67 12.43 -13.87 -12.17
C ALA A 67 12.82 -15.34 -12.01
N ASP A 68 11.89 -16.22 -11.66
CA ASP A 68 12.16 -17.63 -11.38
C ASP A 68 11.89 -18.48 -12.61
N PRO A 69 12.93 -19.07 -13.25
CA PRO A 69 12.75 -19.90 -14.43
C PRO A 69 11.86 -21.12 -14.23
N ALA A 70 11.67 -21.55 -12.98
CA ALA A 70 10.83 -22.70 -12.66
C ALA A 70 9.37 -22.31 -12.45
N ASP A 71 9.05 -21.01 -12.44
CA ASP A 71 7.69 -20.53 -12.20
C ASP A 71 6.94 -20.33 -13.50
N ASP A 72 5.62 -20.59 -13.46
CA ASP A 72 4.75 -20.39 -14.62
C ASP A 72 4.74 -18.94 -15.11
N TYR A 73 5.03 -18.00 -14.22
CA TYR A 73 5.03 -16.58 -14.55
C TYR A 73 6.39 -16.06 -15.05
N TYR A 74 7.36 -16.96 -15.23
CA TYR A 74 8.70 -16.55 -15.61
C TYR A 74 8.72 -15.67 -16.87
N LEU A 75 9.45 -14.56 -16.81
CA LEU A 75 9.66 -13.66 -17.94
C LEU A 75 11.11 -13.74 -18.39
N ASP A 76 11.34 -14.20 -19.62
CA ASP A 76 12.66 -14.21 -20.24
C ASP A 76 13.18 -12.81 -20.50
N ASP A 77 12.28 -11.93 -20.92
CA ASP A 77 12.61 -10.56 -21.29
C ASP A 77 12.30 -9.61 -20.14
N THR A 78 13.36 -9.17 -19.47
CA THR A 78 13.23 -8.28 -18.32
C THR A 78 12.67 -6.91 -18.68
N SER A 79 12.69 -6.54 -19.96
CA SER A 79 12.11 -5.26 -20.39
C SER A 79 10.58 -5.25 -20.25
N LEU A 80 9.96 -6.42 -20.14
CA LEU A 80 8.51 -6.54 -19.96
C LEU A 80 8.08 -6.43 -18.50
N LEU A 81 9.02 -6.51 -17.57
CA LEU A 81 8.73 -6.61 -16.16
C LEU A 81 7.86 -5.45 -15.64
N ALA A 82 8.23 -4.22 -15.97
CA ALA A 82 7.51 -3.06 -15.48
C ALA A 82 6.04 -3.05 -15.94
N GLY A 83 5.81 -3.40 -17.20
CA GLY A 83 4.45 -3.47 -17.75
C GLY A 83 3.63 -4.58 -17.13
N GLU A 84 4.24 -5.75 -16.93
CA GLU A 84 3.55 -6.89 -16.33
C GLU A 84 3.19 -6.62 -14.86
N LEU A 85 4.04 -5.92 -14.11
CA LEU A 85 3.74 -5.56 -12.74
C LEU A 85 2.60 -4.54 -12.62
N GLU A 86 2.25 -3.86 -13.71
CA GLU A 86 1.11 -2.94 -13.73
C GLU A 86 -0.16 -3.58 -14.28
N ASP A 87 -0.14 -4.86 -14.62
CA ASP A 87 -1.32 -5.57 -15.09
C ASP A 87 -2.21 -5.95 -13.90
N ARG A 88 -3.40 -5.40 -13.86
CA ARG A 88 -4.36 -5.60 -12.76
C ARG A 88 -4.76 -7.05 -12.56
N ASP A 89 -4.74 -7.85 -13.61
CA ASP A 89 -5.22 -9.24 -13.55
C ASP A 89 -4.41 -10.07 -12.56
N TYR A 90 -3.11 -9.81 -12.45
CA TYR A 90 -2.27 -10.52 -11.48
C TYR A 90 -2.68 -10.26 -10.03
N TYR A 91 -3.24 -9.10 -9.77
CA TYR A 91 -3.67 -8.72 -8.42
C TYR A 91 -5.06 -9.26 -8.14
N THR A 92 -5.96 -9.14 -9.08
CA THR A 92 -7.32 -9.68 -8.99
C THR A 92 -7.31 -11.20 -8.77
N GLU A 93 -6.41 -11.90 -9.45
CA GLU A 93 -6.23 -13.34 -9.32
C GLU A 93 -5.93 -13.76 -7.88
N ALA A 94 -5.20 -12.92 -7.16
CA ALA A 94 -4.84 -13.18 -5.76
C ALA A 94 -5.79 -12.51 -4.75
N ASN A 95 -6.92 -11.98 -5.22
CA ASN A 95 -7.88 -11.24 -4.39
C ASN A 95 -7.26 -10.03 -3.70
N VAL A 96 -6.33 -9.37 -4.40
CA VAL A 96 -5.66 -8.17 -3.92
C VAL A 96 -6.20 -6.97 -4.70
N PHE A 97 -6.57 -5.91 -3.98
CA PHE A 97 -7.02 -4.69 -4.64
C PHE A 97 -5.88 -4.05 -5.41
N TRP A 98 -6.17 -3.64 -6.64
CA TRP A 98 -5.25 -2.84 -7.41
C TRP A 98 -5.17 -1.45 -6.81
N VAL A 99 -3.95 -0.94 -6.62
CA VAL A 99 -3.73 0.40 -6.08
C VAL A 99 -2.98 1.23 -7.11
N PRO A 100 -3.59 2.28 -7.66
CA PRO A 100 -2.90 3.20 -8.55
C PRO A 100 -1.69 3.83 -7.85
N GLU A 101 -0.67 4.17 -8.61
CA GLU A 101 0.58 4.67 -8.05
C GLU A 101 0.38 5.84 -7.09
N ALA A 102 -0.48 6.80 -7.45
CA ALA A 102 -0.74 7.98 -6.62
C ALA A 102 -1.42 7.66 -5.29
N ALA A 103 -2.07 6.50 -5.21
CA ALA A 103 -2.79 6.08 -3.99
C ALA A 103 -1.97 5.15 -3.11
N ARG A 104 -0.79 4.73 -3.56
CA ARG A 104 0.07 3.83 -2.78
C ARG A 104 0.61 4.55 -1.57
N TRP A 105 0.78 3.81 -0.49
CA TRP A 105 1.17 4.40 0.79
C TRP A 105 2.44 5.25 0.69
N GLU A 106 3.44 4.79 -0.05
CA GLU A 106 4.69 5.54 -0.19
C GLU A 106 4.49 6.89 -0.87
N ALA A 107 3.60 6.97 -1.85
CA ALA A 107 3.29 8.23 -2.51
C ALA A 107 2.58 9.20 -1.54
N LEU A 108 1.63 8.68 -0.76
CA LEU A 108 0.91 9.48 0.22
C LEU A 108 1.84 9.93 1.36
N ARG A 109 2.71 9.04 1.80
CA ARG A 109 3.68 9.34 2.84
C ARG A 109 4.65 10.44 2.39
N ALA A 110 5.14 10.34 1.16
CA ALA A 110 6.04 11.34 0.60
C ALA A 110 5.36 12.71 0.48
N ALA A 111 4.04 12.73 0.26
CA ALA A 111 3.26 13.95 0.13
C ALA A 111 2.70 14.45 1.47
N ALA A 112 2.99 13.79 2.59
CA ALA A 112 2.37 14.09 3.88
C ALA A 112 2.62 15.51 4.38
N LYS A 113 3.68 16.15 3.93
CA LYS A 113 4.01 17.53 4.31
C LYS A 113 3.40 18.58 3.38
N GLN A 114 2.76 18.14 2.32
CA GLN A 114 2.15 19.07 1.37
C GLN A 114 0.83 19.61 1.90
N PRO A 115 0.48 20.88 1.58
CA PRO A 115 -0.76 21.46 2.06
C PRO A 115 -2.02 20.73 1.59
N ASP A 116 -1.93 20.03 0.46
CA ASP A 116 -3.07 19.34 -0.14
C ASP A 116 -3.18 17.86 0.26
N ILE A 117 -2.49 17.44 1.31
CA ILE A 117 -2.47 16.04 1.72
C ILE A 117 -3.87 15.48 2.01
N GLY A 118 -4.74 16.31 2.61
CA GLY A 118 -6.12 15.91 2.88
C GLY A 118 -6.86 15.54 1.60
N LYS A 119 -6.71 16.36 0.56
CA LYS A 119 -7.32 16.10 -0.75
C LYS A 119 -6.73 14.85 -1.38
N ARG A 120 -5.44 14.65 -1.29
CA ARG A 120 -4.78 13.46 -1.85
C ARG A 120 -5.28 12.18 -1.21
N ILE A 121 -5.53 12.20 0.10
CA ILE A 121 -6.09 11.06 0.82
C ILE A 121 -7.53 10.80 0.37
N ASP A 122 -8.35 11.84 0.25
CA ASP A 122 -9.71 11.71 -0.24
C ASP A 122 -9.74 11.13 -1.66
N ASP A 123 -8.87 11.61 -2.52
CA ASP A 123 -8.76 11.12 -3.89
C ASP A 123 -8.36 9.64 -3.90
N ALA A 124 -7.42 9.25 -3.03
CA ALA A 124 -6.98 7.86 -2.92
C ALA A 124 -8.13 6.95 -2.48
N LEU A 125 -8.96 7.40 -1.55
CA LEU A 125 -10.10 6.64 -1.06
C LEU A 125 -11.22 6.50 -2.09
N SER A 126 -11.25 7.38 -3.10
CA SER A 126 -12.27 7.37 -4.15
C SER A 126 -11.91 6.51 -5.35
N LEU A 127 -10.74 5.95 -5.39
CA LEU A 127 -10.25 5.16 -6.54
C LEU A 127 -10.78 3.73 -6.60
#